data_58932af45988350e153d6621221f688d
#
_entry.id   58932af45988350e153d6621221f688d
#
_cell.length_a   1.000
_cell.length_b   1.000
_cell.length_c   1.000
_cell.angle_alpha   90.00
_cell.angle_beta   90.00
_cell.angle_gamma   90.00
#
_symmetry.space_group_name_H-M   'P 1'
#
loop_
_entity.id
_entity.type
_entity.pdbx_description
1 polymer ?
#
loop_
_entity_poly.entity_id
_entity_poly.type
_entity_poly.pdbx_seq_one_letter_code
_entity_poly.pdbx_strand_id
1 'polypeptide(L)'
;MPNNHQKPQFYSWIEASLPAEVMLSGALEAQGLTGDAGFRRYYRTNTAPSLIAVDSPPAKENNPAYVNIAMALQSAGLRTPVIHAVDFAQGYLLLEDFGDQLLQPLLNDQTIAELYGLAETALLKLQQLPDSKALFPRYDAQLLGDEMVLFKQWFVTDLLGI
;
A
#
# COMPACT_ATOMS: atom_id res chain seq x y z
N MET A 1 22.46 3.66 7.46
CA MET A 1 22.58 2.94 6.18
C MET A 1 21.70 1.71 6.27
N PRO A 2 20.65 1.55 5.47
CA PRO A 2 19.84 0.32 5.51
C PRO A 2 20.69 -0.83 4.99
N ASN A 3 20.79 -1.90 5.81
CA ASN A 3 21.49 -3.12 5.48
C ASN A 3 20.88 -3.77 4.26
N ASN A 4 21.65 -3.83 3.18
CA ASN A 4 21.28 -4.44 1.90
C ASN A 4 21.41 -5.98 1.96
N HIS A 5 20.73 -6.64 2.90
CA HIS A 5 20.50 -8.08 2.86
C HIS A 5 19.14 -8.33 2.18
N GLN A 6 19.05 -7.83 0.96
CA GLN A 6 17.92 -8.11 0.10
C GLN A 6 17.90 -9.61 -0.17
N LYS A 7 16.77 -10.23 0.16
CA LYS A 7 16.58 -11.68 -0.02
C LYS A 7 16.75 -12.01 -1.51
N PRO A 8 17.73 -12.81 -1.95
CA PRO A 8 17.94 -13.14 -3.37
C PRO A 8 16.65 -13.64 -4.05
N GLN A 9 15.83 -14.37 -3.30
CA GLN A 9 14.55 -14.88 -3.74
C GLN A 9 13.54 -13.78 -4.12
N PHE A 10 13.52 -12.64 -3.40
CA PHE A 10 12.65 -11.52 -3.71
C PHE A 10 13.01 -10.89 -5.06
N TYR A 11 14.31 -10.67 -5.32
CA TYR A 11 14.78 -10.14 -6.60
C TYR A 11 14.48 -11.07 -7.77
N SER A 12 14.79 -12.36 -7.62
CA SER A 12 14.47 -13.35 -8.65
C SER A 12 12.97 -13.44 -8.93
N TRP A 13 12.14 -13.27 -7.89
CA TRP A 13 10.69 -13.25 -8.07
C TRP A 13 10.23 -11.99 -8.83
N ILE A 14 10.79 -10.81 -8.52
CA ILE A 14 10.47 -9.57 -9.24
C ILE A 14 10.82 -9.75 -10.72
N GLU A 15 12.04 -10.18 -11.05
CA GLU A 15 12.48 -10.39 -12.43
C GLU A 15 11.57 -11.36 -13.20
N ALA A 16 11.19 -12.47 -12.57
CA ALA A 16 10.31 -13.47 -13.17
C ALA A 16 8.85 -12.98 -13.31
N SER A 17 8.46 -11.93 -12.57
CA SER A 17 7.10 -11.40 -12.54
C SER A 17 6.93 -10.10 -13.33
N LEU A 18 7.98 -9.61 -13.99
CA LEU A 18 7.89 -8.39 -14.79
C LEU A 18 6.90 -8.59 -15.95
N PRO A 19 5.94 -7.65 -16.14
CA PRO A 19 5.10 -7.65 -17.33
C PRO A 19 5.92 -7.52 -18.62
N ALA A 20 5.44 -8.11 -19.71
CA ALA A 20 6.17 -8.16 -21.00
C ALA A 20 6.48 -6.78 -21.58
N GLU A 21 5.66 -5.78 -21.27
CA GLU A 21 5.81 -4.39 -21.69
C GLU A 21 6.79 -3.58 -20.84
N VAL A 22 7.25 -4.12 -19.72
CA VAL A 22 8.18 -3.45 -18.80
C VAL A 22 9.61 -3.79 -19.18
N MET A 23 10.40 -2.77 -19.45
CA MET A 23 11.80 -2.93 -19.82
C MET A 23 12.71 -2.83 -18.60
N LEU A 24 13.63 -3.78 -18.50
CA LEU A 24 14.73 -3.75 -17.53
C LEU A 24 16.05 -3.52 -18.27
N SER A 25 16.74 -2.43 -17.97
CA SER A 25 18.06 -2.10 -18.53
C SER A 25 19.16 -2.45 -17.54
N GLY A 26 19.81 -3.58 -17.75
CA GLY A 26 20.87 -4.07 -16.86
C GLY A 26 20.34 -4.97 -15.74
N ALA A 27 21.08 -5.03 -14.62
CA ALA A 27 20.64 -5.78 -13.44
C ALA A 27 19.46 -5.10 -12.75
N LEU A 28 18.55 -5.90 -12.17
CA LEU A 28 17.46 -5.35 -11.36
C LEU A 28 18.02 -4.68 -10.11
N GLU A 29 17.63 -3.43 -9.95
CA GLU A 29 17.82 -2.67 -8.71
C GLU A 29 16.47 -2.28 -8.14
N ALA A 30 16.34 -2.34 -6.81
CA ALA A 30 15.13 -1.96 -6.12
C ALA A 30 15.47 -1.05 -4.95
N GLN A 31 15.13 0.23 -5.09
CA GLN A 31 15.39 1.25 -4.08
C GLN A 31 14.31 1.21 -3.01
N GLY A 32 14.72 1.02 -1.75
CA GLY A 32 13.79 1.07 -0.61
C GLY A 32 13.17 2.46 -0.46
N LEU A 33 11.85 2.47 -0.35
CA LEU A 33 11.09 3.68 -0.03
C LEU A 33 10.90 3.81 1.48
N THR A 34 10.80 5.05 1.97
CA THR A 34 10.47 5.27 3.37
C THR A 34 9.07 4.76 3.64
N GLY A 35 8.97 3.72 4.47
CA GLY A 35 7.70 3.09 4.81
C GLY A 35 7.00 3.77 5.96
N ASP A 36 5.72 3.48 6.11
CA ASP A 36 4.90 3.79 7.26
C ASP A 36 5.14 2.78 8.41
N ALA A 37 4.41 2.91 9.50
CA ALA A 37 4.52 2.07 10.70
C ALA A 37 4.18 0.57 10.52
N GLY A 38 3.71 0.16 9.33
CA GLY A 38 3.38 -1.23 9.00
C GLY A 38 4.59 -2.15 8.80
N PHE A 39 4.30 -3.44 8.58
CA PHE A 39 5.33 -4.46 8.31
C PHE A 39 5.69 -4.56 6.83
N ARG A 40 4.93 -3.91 5.92
CA ARG A 40 5.23 -3.85 4.49
C ARG A 40 6.48 -3.04 4.23
N ARG A 41 7.31 -3.53 3.32
CA ARG A 41 8.49 -2.82 2.82
C ARG A 41 8.31 -2.62 1.33
N TYR A 42 8.43 -1.38 0.89
CA TYR A 42 8.19 -0.96 -0.49
C TYR A 42 9.52 -0.64 -1.16
N TYR A 43 9.67 -1.06 -2.41
CA TYR A 43 10.88 -0.87 -3.20
C TYR A 43 10.49 -0.41 -4.60
N ARG A 44 11.05 0.70 -5.06
CA ARG A 44 10.91 1.14 -6.45
C ARG A 44 11.94 0.46 -7.32
N THR A 45 11.49 -0.15 -8.42
CA THR A 45 12.38 -0.83 -9.37
C THR A 45 12.99 0.16 -10.36
N ASN A 46 14.16 -0.18 -10.92
CA ASN A 46 14.81 0.55 -12.01
C ASN A 46 14.28 0.17 -13.40
N THR A 47 13.05 -0.26 -13.48
CA THR A 47 12.38 -0.63 -14.73
C THR A 47 11.74 0.58 -15.42
N ALA A 48 11.37 0.42 -16.71
CA ALA A 48 10.64 1.43 -17.47
C ALA A 48 9.35 0.83 -18.07
N PRO A 49 8.13 1.23 -17.60
CA PRO A 49 7.89 2.10 -16.45
C PRO A 49 8.40 1.50 -15.15
N SER A 50 8.68 2.37 -14.15
CA SER A 50 9.02 1.89 -12.81
C SER A 50 7.84 1.20 -12.15
N LEU A 51 8.11 0.19 -11.33
CA LEU A 51 7.12 -0.56 -10.55
C LEU A 51 7.48 -0.49 -9.06
N ILE A 52 6.49 -0.78 -8.23
CA ILE A 52 6.68 -0.93 -6.78
C ILE A 52 6.63 -2.40 -6.42
N ALA A 53 7.75 -2.94 -5.99
CA ALA A 53 7.83 -4.27 -5.40
C ALA A 53 7.60 -4.18 -3.87
N VAL A 54 6.77 -5.07 -3.33
CA VAL A 54 6.40 -5.07 -1.92
C VAL A 54 6.79 -6.39 -1.27
N ASP A 55 7.55 -6.32 -0.18
CA ASP A 55 7.77 -7.44 0.74
C ASP A 55 6.81 -7.26 1.93
N SER A 56 5.77 -8.10 1.97
CA SER A 56 4.63 -8.02 2.90
C SER A 56 4.49 -9.36 3.64
N PRO A 57 5.15 -9.52 4.81
CA PRO A 57 5.22 -10.81 5.50
C PRO A 57 3.83 -11.40 5.81
N PRO A 58 3.46 -12.59 5.31
CA PRO A 58 2.12 -13.16 5.47
C PRO A 58 1.71 -13.38 6.92
N ALA A 59 2.67 -13.57 7.82
CA ALA A 59 2.42 -13.74 9.26
C ALA A 59 2.01 -12.42 9.96
N LYS A 60 2.16 -11.29 9.31
CA LYS A 60 1.91 -9.94 9.88
C LYS A 60 0.89 -9.13 9.08
N GLU A 61 0.67 -9.48 7.82
CA GLU A 61 -0.12 -8.71 6.88
C GLU A 61 -1.17 -9.57 6.19
N ASN A 62 -2.37 -9.04 6.02
CA ASN A 62 -3.45 -9.73 5.29
C ASN A 62 -3.39 -9.38 3.80
N ASN A 63 -2.51 -10.04 3.06
CA ASN A 63 -2.31 -9.79 1.63
C ASN A 63 -3.53 -10.16 0.77
N PRO A 64 -4.28 -11.24 1.03
CA PRO A 64 -5.51 -11.51 0.31
C PRO A 64 -6.56 -10.39 0.45
N ALA A 65 -6.74 -9.85 1.66
CA ALA A 65 -7.66 -8.73 1.88
C ALA A 65 -7.22 -7.48 1.12
N TYR A 66 -5.92 -7.15 1.12
CA TYR A 66 -5.37 -6.03 0.36
C TYR A 66 -5.70 -6.14 -1.14
N VAL A 67 -5.44 -7.31 -1.75
CA VAL A 67 -5.71 -7.55 -3.17
C VAL A 67 -7.20 -7.47 -3.47
N ASN A 68 -8.04 -8.12 -2.67
CA ASN A 68 -9.50 -8.13 -2.87
C ASN A 68 -10.11 -6.73 -2.77
N ILE A 69 -9.67 -5.93 -1.80
CA ILE A 69 -10.11 -4.54 -1.63
C ILE A 69 -9.66 -3.70 -2.83
N ALA A 70 -8.39 -3.80 -3.24
CA ALA A 70 -7.88 -3.05 -4.38
C ALA A 70 -8.67 -3.36 -5.67
N MET A 71 -8.97 -4.63 -5.93
CA MET A 71 -9.79 -5.04 -7.08
C MET A 71 -11.23 -4.52 -7.00
N ALA A 72 -11.85 -4.56 -5.81
CA ALA A 72 -13.21 -4.04 -5.62
C ALA A 72 -13.27 -2.52 -5.86
N LEU A 73 -12.31 -1.77 -5.34
CA LEU A 73 -12.20 -0.33 -5.55
C LEU A 73 -12.00 0.01 -7.03
N GLN A 74 -11.11 -0.72 -7.71
CA GLN A 74 -10.85 -0.54 -9.13
C GLN A 74 -12.11 -0.84 -9.97
N SER A 75 -12.85 -1.89 -9.64
CA SER A 75 -14.12 -2.25 -10.31
C SER A 75 -15.19 -1.17 -10.13
N ALA A 76 -15.14 -0.40 -9.07
CA ALA A 76 -16.01 0.75 -8.80
C ALA A 76 -15.53 2.05 -9.47
N GLY A 77 -14.49 1.99 -10.30
CA GLY A 77 -13.93 3.16 -10.99
C GLY A 77 -13.11 4.09 -10.09
N LEU A 78 -12.60 3.56 -8.97
CA LEU A 78 -11.60 4.24 -8.16
C LEU A 78 -10.19 3.90 -8.66
N ARG A 79 -9.32 4.88 -8.69
CA ARG A 79 -7.93 4.69 -9.10
C ARG A 79 -7.14 4.04 -7.96
N THR A 80 -6.77 2.78 -8.17
CA THR A 80 -5.84 2.04 -7.30
C THR A 80 -4.63 1.60 -8.13
N PRO A 81 -3.47 1.34 -7.51
CA PRO A 81 -2.35 0.77 -8.24
C PRO A 81 -2.75 -0.55 -8.91
N VAL A 82 -2.38 -0.71 -10.18
CA VAL A 82 -2.52 -2.00 -10.87
C VAL A 82 -1.64 -3.02 -10.16
N ILE A 83 -2.21 -4.19 -9.85
CA ILE A 83 -1.47 -5.31 -9.26
C ILE A 83 -1.02 -6.20 -10.41
N HIS A 84 0.27 -6.18 -10.73
CA HIS A 84 0.84 -6.95 -11.85
C HIS A 84 1.08 -8.40 -11.48
N ALA A 85 1.55 -8.66 -10.25
CA ALA A 85 1.81 -10.00 -9.76
C ALA A 85 1.66 -10.08 -8.25
N VAL A 86 1.33 -11.28 -7.75
CA VAL A 86 1.21 -11.60 -6.32
C VAL A 86 1.75 -13.00 -6.04
N ASP A 87 2.52 -13.12 -4.97
CA ASP A 87 2.85 -14.40 -4.34
C ASP A 87 2.38 -14.36 -2.88
N PHE A 88 1.23 -14.95 -2.61
CA PHE A 88 0.66 -14.97 -1.26
C PHE A 88 1.48 -15.81 -0.27
N ALA A 89 2.19 -16.83 -0.74
CA ALA A 89 2.98 -17.70 0.13
C ALA A 89 4.22 -16.99 0.65
N GLN A 90 4.89 -16.20 -0.20
CA GLN A 90 6.04 -15.39 0.16
C GLN A 90 5.65 -14.00 0.68
N GLY A 91 4.43 -13.54 0.37
CA GLY A 91 3.97 -12.20 0.67
C GLY A 91 4.56 -11.13 -0.25
N TYR A 92 4.78 -11.45 -1.51
CA TYR A 92 5.31 -10.51 -2.48
C TYR A 92 4.21 -9.96 -3.39
N LEU A 93 4.29 -8.66 -3.67
CA LEU A 93 3.39 -8.01 -4.63
C LEU A 93 4.23 -7.13 -5.58
N LEU A 94 3.80 -7.05 -6.84
CA LEU A 94 4.36 -6.14 -7.82
C LEU A 94 3.24 -5.22 -8.29
N LEU A 95 3.40 -3.92 -8.05
CA LEU A 95 2.37 -2.91 -8.21
C LEU A 95 2.80 -1.83 -9.20
N GLU A 96 1.82 -1.14 -9.77
CA GLU A 96 2.03 0.12 -10.48
C GLU A 96 2.65 1.17 -9.57
N ASP A 97 3.60 1.93 -10.10
CA ASP A 97 4.20 3.08 -9.42
C ASP A 97 3.43 4.36 -9.76
N PHE A 98 2.85 5.02 -8.77
CA PHE A 98 2.20 6.32 -8.92
C PHE A 98 3.16 7.51 -8.88
N GLY A 99 4.46 7.26 -8.69
CA GLY A 99 5.47 8.31 -8.52
C GLY A 99 5.44 8.95 -7.14
N ASP A 100 6.04 10.14 -7.04
CA ASP A 100 6.29 10.82 -5.76
C ASP A 100 5.42 12.08 -5.55
N GLN A 101 4.45 12.33 -6.46
CA GLN A 101 3.62 13.51 -6.37
C GLN A 101 2.53 13.32 -5.31
N LEU A 102 2.72 13.90 -4.15
CA LEU A 102 1.77 13.90 -3.05
C LEU A 102 0.79 15.07 -3.17
N LEU A 103 -0.41 14.90 -2.62
CA LEU A 103 -1.45 15.94 -2.61
C LEU A 103 -1.03 17.18 -1.82
N GLN A 104 -0.49 16.99 -0.62
CA GLN A 104 -0.20 18.07 0.31
C GLN A 104 0.68 19.18 -0.27
N PRO A 105 1.80 18.92 -0.97
CA PRO A 105 2.62 19.95 -1.59
C PRO A 105 1.94 20.72 -2.75
N LEU A 106 0.87 20.17 -3.31
CA LEU A 106 0.12 20.78 -4.39
C LEU A 106 -0.98 21.75 -3.91
N LEU A 107 -1.32 21.72 -2.61
CA LEU A 107 -2.39 22.52 -2.04
C LEU A 107 -1.92 23.97 -1.86
N ASN A 108 -2.68 24.88 -2.46
CA ASN A 108 -2.58 26.33 -2.29
C ASN A 108 -3.94 26.97 -2.57
N ASP A 109 -4.07 28.27 -2.38
CA ASP A 109 -5.36 28.99 -2.56
C ASP A 109 -5.98 28.83 -3.96
N GLN A 110 -5.19 28.51 -4.97
CA GLN A 110 -5.67 28.34 -6.36
C GLN A 110 -6.09 26.92 -6.67
N THR A 111 -5.48 25.91 -6.03
CA THR A 111 -5.66 24.48 -6.34
C THR A 111 -6.53 23.75 -5.33
N ILE A 112 -6.69 24.29 -4.12
CA ILE A 112 -7.36 23.60 -3.02
C ILE A 112 -8.79 23.15 -3.36
N ALA A 113 -9.58 24.03 -3.98
CA ALA A 113 -10.98 23.70 -4.30
C ALA A 113 -11.08 22.57 -5.34
N GLU A 114 -10.24 22.59 -6.37
CA GLU A 114 -10.20 21.56 -7.41
C GLU A 114 -9.74 20.22 -6.83
N LEU A 115 -8.62 20.20 -6.11
CA LEU A 115 -8.01 18.97 -5.59
C LEU A 115 -8.88 18.30 -4.53
N TYR A 116 -9.50 19.08 -3.64
CA TYR A 116 -10.48 18.54 -2.69
C TYR A 116 -11.74 18.06 -3.39
N GLY A 117 -12.23 18.74 -4.43
CA GLY A 117 -13.37 18.28 -5.23
C GLY A 117 -13.12 16.91 -5.89
N LEU A 118 -11.88 16.65 -6.35
CA LEU A 118 -11.49 15.33 -6.84
C LEU A 118 -11.51 14.28 -5.73
N ALA A 119 -10.99 14.62 -4.54
CA ALA A 119 -10.99 13.72 -3.39
C ALA A 119 -12.41 13.42 -2.90
N GLU A 120 -13.31 14.41 -2.83
CA GLU A 120 -14.73 14.25 -2.50
C GLU A 120 -15.43 13.35 -3.51
N THR A 121 -15.16 13.52 -4.79
CA THR A 121 -15.71 12.67 -5.86
C THR A 121 -15.27 11.20 -5.68
N ALA A 122 -14.02 10.96 -5.33
CA ALA A 122 -13.53 9.62 -5.03
C ALA A 122 -14.20 9.03 -3.78
N LEU A 123 -14.37 9.84 -2.73
CA LEU A 123 -15.06 9.43 -1.50
C LEU A 123 -16.53 9.06 -1.75
N LEU A 124 -17.25 9.85 -2.57
CA LEU A 124 -18.63 9.54 -2.96
C LEU A 124 -18.74 8.21 -3.68
N LYS A 125 -17.81 7.91 -4.61
CA LYS A 125 -17.75 6.59 -5.27
C LYS A 125 -17.50 5.47 -4.27
N LEU A 126 -16.57 5.67 -3.33
CA LEU A 126 -16.28 4.70 -2.26
C LEU A 126 -17.54 4.39 -1.43
N GLN A 127 -18.31 5.41 -1.06
CA GLN A 127 -19.54 5.26 -0.27
C GLN A 127 -20.66 4.55 -1.02
N GLN A 128 -20.62 4.53 -2.35
CA GLN A 128 -21.60 3.82 -3.19
C GLN A 128 -21.28 2.33 -3.39
N LEU A 129 -20.11 1.87 -2.89
CA LEU A 129 -19.78 0.45 -2.94
C LEU A 129 -20.82 -0.39 -2.18
N PRO A 130 -21.18 -1.57 -2.71
CA PRO A 130 -22.08 -2.48 -2.01
C PRO A 130 -21.53 -2.83 -0.62
N ASP A 131 -22.40 -2.81 0.39
CA ASP A 131 -22.05 -3.26 1.74
C ASP A 131 -21.72 -4.76 1.70
N SER A 132 -20.45 -5.07 1.66
CA SER A 132 -19.92 -6.44 1.66
C SER A 132 -19.11 -6.67 2.92
N LYS A 133 -19.70 -7.34 3.90
CA LYS A 133 -19.00 -7.72 5.15
C LYS A 133 -17.76 -8.60 4.91
N ALA A 134 -17.72 -9.28 3.77
CA ALA A 134 -16.56 -10.11 3.40
C ALA A 134 -15.37 -9.27 2.93
N LEU A 135 -15.63 -8.13 2.25
CA LEU A 135 -14.59 -7.21 1.76
C LEU A 135 -14.25 -6.14 2.79
N PHE A 136 -15.28 -5.58 3.42
CA PHE A 136 -15.16 -4.46 4.35
C PHE A 136 -15.77 -4.87 5.71
N PRO A 137 -14.98 -5.48 6.61
CA PRO A 137 -15.45 -5.79 7.95
C PRO A 137 -15.94 -4.51 8.64
N ARG A 138 -16.97 -4.64 9.46
CA ARG A 138 -17.48 -3.48 10.19
C ARG A 138 -16.46 -2.96 11.19
N TYR A 139 -16.32 -1.65 11.22
CA TYR A 139 -15.62 -0.97 12.29
C TYR A 139 -16.56 -0.91 13.50
N ASP A 140 -16.52 -1.95 14.30
CA ASP A 140 -17.43 -2.13 15.43
C ASP A 140 -16.83 -1.63 16.77
N ALA A 141 -17.61 -1.75 17.83
CA ALA A 141 -17.19 -1.30 19.16
C ALA A 141 -15.96 -2.08 19.69
N GLN A 142 -15.78 -3.33 19.28
CA GLN A 142 -14.63 -4.12 19.68
C GLN A 142 -13.34 -3.56 19.05
N LEU A 143 -13.36 -3.36 17.73
CA LEU A 143 -12.20 -2.81 17.00
C LEU A 143 -11.86 -1.40 17.49
N LEU A 144 -12.88 -0.56 17.71
CA LEU A 144 -12.69 0.78 18.29
C LEU A 144 -12.07 0.69 19.70
N GLY A 145 -12.55 -0.24 20.52
CA GLY A 145 -12.02 -0.48 21.85
C GLY A 145 -10.55 -0.90 21.83
N ASP A 146 -10.20 -1.81 20.93
CA ASP A 146 -8.83 -2.33 20.75
C ASP A 146 -7.87 -1.19 20.33
N GLU A 147 -8.28 -0.29 19.45
CA GLU A 147 -7.49 0.89 19.09
C GLU A 147 -7.33 1.88 20.25
N MET A 148 -8.38 2.10 21.05
CA MET A 148 -8.29 2.96 22.22
C MET A 148 -7.36 2.42 23.31
N VAL A 149 -7.18 1.10 23.41
CA VAL A 149 -6.23 0.47 24.35
C VAL A 149 -4.79 0.86 24.03
N LEU A 150 -4.45 1.11 22.75
CA LEU A 150 -3.10 1.54 22.35
C LEU A 150 -2.68 2.82 23.07
N PHE A 151 -3.57 3.81 23.21
CA PHE A 151 -3.29 5.04 23.97
C PHE A 151 -2.95 4.72 25.43
N LYS A 152 -3.78 3.89 26.09
CA LYS A 152 -3.54 3.49 27.46
C LYS A 152 -2.18 2.78 27.61
N GLN A 153 -1.91 1.80 26.74
CA GLN A 153 -0.69 0.99 26.83
C GLN A 153 0.55 1.85 26.59
N TRP A 154 0.62 2.48 25.42
CA TRP A 154 1.85 3.15 24.97
C TRP A 154 2.07 4.50 25.62
N PHE A 155 1.02 5.30 25.80
CA PHE A 155 1.17 6.63 26.36
C PHE A 155 1.08 6.61 27.89
N VAL A 156 0.04 6.02 28.46
CA VAL A 156 -0.19 6.08 29.92
C VAL A 156 0.78 5.14 30.66
N THR A 157 0.81 3.86 30.26
CA THR A 157 1.62 2.86 30.99
C THR A 157 3.09 2.92 30.61
N ASP A 158 3.42 2.83 29.30
CA ASP A 158 4.83 2.68 28.89
C ASP A 158 5.60 4.00 28.90
N LEU A 159 4.97 5.12 28.52
CA LEU A 159 5.64 6.43 28.49
C LEU A 159 5.57 7.17 29.84
N LEU A 160 4.40 7.24 30.46
CA LEU A 160 4.22 7.98 31.72
C LEU A 160 4.46 7.14 32.98
N GLY A 161 4.44 5.81 32.89
CA GLY A 161 4.65 4.89 34.01
C GLY A 161 3.51 4.89 35.06
N ILE A 162 2.27 5.19 34.65
CA ILE A 162 1.07 5.30 35.53
C ILE A 162 -0.02 4.31 35.12
#